data_14b5387297d5786e7847492e892fd090
#
_entry.id   14b5387297d5786e7847492e892fd090
#
_cell.length_a   1.000
_cell.length_b   1.000
_cell.length_c   1.000
_cell.angle_alpha   90.00
_cell.angle_beta   90.00
_cell.angle_gamma   90.00
#
_symmetry.space_group_name_H-M   'P 1'
#
loop_
_entity.id
_entity.type
_entity.pdbx_description
1 polymer ?
#
loop_
_entity_poly.entity_id
_entity_poly.type
_entity_poly.pdbx_seq_one_letter_code
_entity_poly.pdbx_strand_id
1 'polypeptide(L)'
;MGDPAGIGPEIVVKALTIKETYEKCRPIVTGDAKVMEWAAKQLGADVKINAIANVGEAKFEFGTIDVYDLKCIDMDTFEPGKVAPQCGNAAFVSIIKAIELAMAGEVDGTVTAPLNKEALNLAGHHFDGHTEIYAHFTGTKKYAMLLADEFLRVIHVSTHVSLREACDRVKKARIIEVTELISDACNQFGIKEPRIGIAGLNPH
;
A
#
# COMPACT_ATOMS: atom_id res chain seq x y z
N MET A 1 7.79 -1.19 -2.00
CA MET A 1 8.42 -0.60 -3.22
C MET A 1 7.36 -0.20 -4.26
N GLY A 2 6.29 -0.98 -4.44
CA GLY A 2 5.32 -0.80 -5.52
C GLY A 2 5.82 -1.32 -6.86
N ASP A 3 5.24 -0.81 -7.97
CA ASP A 3 5.72 -1.17 -9.32
C ASP A 3 7.14 -0.60 -9.54
N PRO A 4 8.15 -1.47 -9.77
CA PRO A 4 9.52 -1.04 -9.99
C PRO A 4 9.71 -0.11 -11.19
N ALA A 5 8.94 -0.30 -12.27
CA ALA A 5 9.00 0.54 -13.46
C ALA A 5 8.21 1.85 -13.34
N GLY A 6 7.40 1.99 -12.29
CA GLY A 6 6.67 3.20 -11.96
C GLY A 6 7.44 4.16 -11.06
N ILE A 7 6.72 5.14 -10.49
CA ILE A 7 7.31 6.17 -9.61
C ILE A 7 7.51 5.69 -8.16
N GLY A 8 7.07 4.46 -7.83
CA GLY A 8 7.12 3.92 -6.46
C GLY A 8 8.50 3.97 -5.83
N PRO A 9 9.55 3.40 -6.45
CA PRO A 9 10.91 3.41 -5.91
C PRO A 9 11.45 4.83 -5.63
N GLU A 10 11.16 5.77 -6.53
CA GLU A 10 11.60 7.18 -6.38
C GLU A 10 10.89 7.87 -5.23
N ILE A 11 9.58 7.65 -5.05
CA ILE A 11 8.80 8.21 -3.95
C ILE A 11 9.33 7.67 -2.62
N VAL A 12 9.60 6.36 -2.56
CA VAL A 12 10.14 5.71 -1.36
C VAL A 12 11.51 6.29 -1.00
N VAL A 13 12.44 6.40 -1.96
CA VAL A 13 13.75 7.02 -1.71
C VAL A 13 13.58 8.44 -1.20
N LYS A 14 12.77 9.27 -1.87
CA LYS A 14 12.52 10.67 -1.44
C LYS A 14 11.95 10.74 -0.02
N ALA A 15 10.98 9.90 0.33
CA ALA A 15 10.40 9.87 1.67
C ALA A 15 11.44 9.48 2.74
N LEU A 16 12.35 8.56 2.40
CA LEU A 16 13.37 8.05 3.31
C LEU A 16 14.68 8.88 3.30
N THR A 17 14.73 9.96 2.54
CA THR A 17 15.75 11.03 2.69
C THR A 17 15.31 12.14 3.64
N ILE A 18 14.08 12.07 4.18
CA ILE A 18 13.58 13.03 5.17
C ILE A 18 13.91 12.52 6.56
N LYS A 19 14.74 13.26 7.30
CA LYS A 19 15.18 12.87 8.65
C LYS A 19 14.02 12.66 9.63
N GLU A 20 13.01 13.51 9.55
CA GLU A 20 11.81 13.44 10.38
C GLU A 20 11.07 12.08 10.27
N THR A 21 11.19 11.38 9.13
CA THR A 21 10.63 10.04 8.96
C THR A 21 11.21 9.08 9.99
N TYR A 22 12.53 9.11 10.24
CA TYR A 22 13.22 8.23 11.20
C TYR A 22 13.01 8.65 12.66
N GLU A 23 12.55 9.88 12.90
CA GLU A 23 12.13 10.33 14.22
C GLU A 23 10.74 9.80 14.60
N LYS A 24 9.90 9.53 13.60
CA LYS A 24 8.52 9.06 13.77
C LYS A 24 8.35 7.55 13.64
N CYS A 25 9.15 6.87 12.81
CA CYS A 25 9.04 5.44 12.58
C CYS A 25 10.39 4.80 12.24
N ARG A 26 10.42 3.47 12.25
CA ARG A 26 11.53 2.63 11.80
C ARG A 26 11.13 1.96 10.49
N PRO A 27 11.40 2.60 9.34
CA PRO A 27 10.93 2.12 8.06
C PRO A 27 11.80 0.99 7.51
N ILE A 28 11.17 -0.03 6.92
CA ILE A 28 11.79 -1.00 6.01
C ILE A 28 11.01 -1.03 4.70
N VAL A 29 11.70 -1.30 3.61
CA VAL A 29 11.10 -1.41 2.27
C VAL A 29 11.03 -2.87 1.90
N THR A 30 9.86 -3.39 1.55
CA THR A 30 9.76 -4.70 0.88
C THR A 30 9.89 -4.50 -0.62
N GLY A 31 10.85 -5.20 -1.27
CA GLY A 31 11.09 -5.02 -2.70
C GLY A 31 12.41 -5.60 -3.17
N ASP A 32 12.97 -5.00 -4.20
CA ASP A 32 14.24 -5.38 -4.79
C ASP A 32 15.31 -4.34 -4.49
N ALA A 33 16.39 -4.76 -3.85
CA ALA A 33 17.47 -3.86 -3.42
C ALA A 33 18.16 -3.18 -4.62
N LYS A 34 18.34 -3.87 -5.74
CA LYS A 34 18.97 -3.32 -6.95
C LYS A 34 18.13 -2.22 -7.59
N VAL A 35 16.78 -2.37 -7.54
CA VAL A 35 15.86 -1.34 -8.01
C VAL A 35 15.94 -0.11 -7.11
N MET A 36 16.02 -0.30 -5.79
CA MET A 36 16.17 0.81 -4.85
C MET A 36 17.52 1.52 -4.99
N GLU A 37 18.62 0.78 -5.25
CA GLU A 37 19.93 1.35 -5.58
C GLU A 37 19.87 2.17 -6.88
N TRP A 38 19.23 1.62 -7.91
CA TRP A 38 19.01 2.33 -9.17
C TRP A 38 18.23 3.63 -8.94
N ALA A 39 17.11 3.59 -8.21
CA ALA A 39 16.28 4.77 -7.93
C ALA A 39 17.05 5.83 -7.13
N ALA A 40 17.81 5.43 -6.10
CA ALA A 40 18.64 6.34 -5.33
C ALA A 40 19.69 7.04 -6.21
N LYS A 41 20.32 6.29 -7.12
CA LYS A 41 21.30 6.83 -8.08
C LYS A 41 20.64 7.83 -9.06
N GLN A 42 19.45 7.50 -9.60
CA GLN A 42 18.72 8.40 -10.53
C GLN A 42 18.37 9.74 -9.87
N LEU A 43 18.05 9.70 -8.58
CA LEU A 43 17.73 10.90 -7.80
C LEU A 43 18.95 11.67 -7.28
N GLY A 44 20.15 11.12 -7.43
CA GLY A 44 21.34 11.67 -6.80
C GLY A 44 21.24 11.69 -5.26
N ALA A 45 20.49 10.76 -4.68
CA ALA A 45 20.27 10.70 -3.24
C ALA A 45 21.51 10.10 -2.53
N ASP A 46 22.00 10.79 -1.51
CA ASP A 46 23.12 10.32 -0.68
C ASP A 46 22.59 9.37 0.40
N VAL A 47 22.26 8.15 0.00
CA VAL A 47 21.77 7.09 0.87
C VAL A 47 22.43 5.76 0.53
N LYS A 48 22.57 4.90 1.54
CA LYS A 48 23.02 3.52 1.37
C LYS A 48 21.82 2.58 1.37
N ILE A 49 21.81 1.62 0.47
CA ILE A 49 20.83 0.53 0.48
C ILE A 49 21.40 -0.63 1.31
N ASN A 50 20.68 -1.03 2.35
CA ASN A 50 21.02 -2.18 3.17
C ASN A 50 20.04 -3.31 2.84
N ALA A 51 20.50 -4.25 2.00
CA ALA A 51 19.70 -5.43 1.67
C ALA A 51 19.66 -6.38 2.87
N ILE A 52 18.46 -6.70 3.36
CA ILE A 52 18.21 -7.57 4.51
C ILE A 52 17.36 -8.79 4.10
N ALA A 53 17.54 -9.90 4.80
CA ALA A 53 16.74 -11.11 4.64
C ALA A 53 15.71 -11.29 5.78
N ASN A 54 15.86 -10.57 6.88
CA ASN A 54 14.91 -10.54 8.00
C ASN A 54 14.93 -9.16 8.68
N VAL A 55 13.86 -8.82 9.40
CA VAL A 55 13.68 -7.50 10.06
C VAL A 55 14.78 -7.20 11.08
N GLY A 56 15.32 -8.25 11.74
CA GLY A 56 16.38 -8.10 12.75
C GLY A 56 17.72 -7.60 12.20
N GLU A 57 17.92 -7.62 10.87
CA GLU A 57 19.13 -7.10 10.21
C GLU A 57 19.02 -5.60 9.86
N ALA A 58 17.83 -5.01 10.05
CA ALA A 58 17.61 -3.61 9.74
C ALA A 58 18.36 -2.68 10.71
N LYS A 59 18.94 -1.62 10.18
CA LYS A 59 19.70 -0.63 10.93
C LYS A 59 18.84 0.49 11.49
N PHE A 60 17.77 0.85 10.77
CA PHE A 60 16.89 1.95 11.11
C PHE A 60 17.61 3.30 11.29
N GLU A 61 18.67 3.52 10.51
CA GLU A 61 19.54 4.70 10.60
C GLU A 61 19.25 5.65 9.44
N PHE A 62 19.10 6.93 9.73
CA PHE A 62 19.00 7.97 8.69
C PHE A 62 20.23 7.91 7.77
N GLY A 63 20.01 8.02 6.46
CA GLY A 63 21.04 7.83 5.42
C GLY A 63 21.22 6.37 5.00
N THR A 64 20.51 5.43 5.61
CA THR A 64 20.45 4.02 5.20
C THR A 64 18.99 3.61 4.98
N ILE A 65 18.71 3.03 3.82
CA ILE A 65 17.40 2.47 3.50
C ILE A 65 17.49 0.95 3.62
N ASP A 66 16.82 0.40 4.62
CA ASP A 66 16.73 -1.04 4.82
C ASP A 66 15.72 -1.64 3.84
N VAL A 67 16.16 -2.58 3.00
CA VAL A 67 15.32 -3.23 1.98
C VAL A 67 15.27 -4.72 2.25
N TYR A 68 14.09 -5.23 2.59
CA TYR A 68 13.82 -6.67 2.60
C TYR A 68 13.88 -7.16 1.15
N ASP A 69 15.03 -7.74 0.80
CA ASP A 69 15.40 -7.98 -0.60
C ASP A 69 14.77 -9.26 -1.15
N LEU A 70 13.80 -9.09 -2.02
CA LEU A 70 13.06 -10.19 -2.64
C LEU A 70 13.71 -10.71 -3.94
N LYS A 71 14.73 -10.01 -4.47
CA LYS A 71 15.49 -10.39 -5.67
C LYS A 71 14.58 -10.76 -6.85
N CYS A 72 13.56 -9.92 -7.08
CA CYS A 72 12.46 -10.23 -7.99
C CYS A 72 12.54 -9.53 -9.35
N ILE A 73 13.61 -8.75 -9.59
CA ILE A 73 13.83 -8.03 -10.85
C ILE A 73 15.14 -8.48 -11.51
N ASP A 74 15.04 -8.85 -12.76
CA ASP A 74 16.18 -8.99 -13.64
C ASP A 74 16.56 -7.61 -14.22
N MET A 75 17.66 -7.06 -13.72
CA MET A 75 18.11 -5.73 -14.11
C MET A 75 18.61 -5.64 -15.56
N ASP A 76 18.94 -6.77 -16.20
CA ASP A 76 19.38 -6.79 -17.60
C ASP A 76 18.21 -6.57 -18.56
N THR A 77 16.99 -6.89 -18.11
CA THR A 77 15.74 -6.70 -18.86
C THR A 77 14.82 -5.64 -18.27
N PHE A 78 15.25 -4.98 -17.19
CA PHE A 78 14.46 -3.96 -16.53
C PHE A 78 14.47 -2.65 -17.31
N GLU A 79 13.27 -2.15 -17.67
CA GLU A 79 13.09 -0.89 -18.37
C GLU A 79 12.12 0.03 -17.58
N PRO A 80 12.62 1.12 -16.97
CA PRO A 80 11.78 2.10 -16.28
C PRO A 80 10.74 2.71 -17.21
N GLY A 81 9.52 2.92 -16.70
CA GLY A 81 8.41 3.49 -17.47
C GLY A 81 7.70 2.51 -18.41
N LYS A 82 8.14 1.26 -18.48
CA LYS A 82 7.49 0.24 -19.31
C LYS A 82 6.68 -0.75 -18.46
N VAL A 83 5.47 -1.02 -18.94
CA VAL A 83 4.63 -2.08 -18.35
C VAL A 83 5.25 -3.45 -18.67
N ALA A 84 5.59 -4.22 -17.64
CA ALA A 84 6.21 -5.52 -17.78
C ALA A 84 5.71 -6.51 -16.72
N PRO A 85 5.55 -7.82 -17.08
CA PRO A 85 5.11 -8.84 -16.14
C PRO A 85 6.01 -8.96 -14.90
N GLN A 86 7.35 -8.88 -15.08
CA GLN A 86 8.26 -8.93 -13.95
C GLN A 86 8.02 -7.81 -12.94
N CYS A 87 7.66 -6.59 -13.40
CA CYS A 87 7.37 -5.46 -12.53
C CYS A 87 6.05 -5.65 -11.79
N GLY A 88 5.03 -6.20 -12.47
CA GLY A 88 3.76 -6.57 -11.84
C GLY A 88 3.94 -7.65 -10.76
N ASN A 89 4.74 -8.69 -11.05
CA ASN A 89 5.07 -9.72 -10.08
C ASN A 89 5.86 -9.15 -8.89
N ALA A 90 6.85 -8.28 -9.14
CA ALA A 90 7.64 -7.65 -8.09
C ALA A 90 6.78 -6.77 -7.16
N ALA A 91 5.84 -6.00 -7.72
CA ALA A 91 4.87 -5.25 -6.92
C ALA A 91 4.03 -6.18 -6.06
N PHE A 92 3.52 -7.28 -6.64
CA PHE A 92 2.69 -8.25 -5.92
C PHE A 92 3.45 -8.91 -4.77
N VAL A 93 4.62 -9.51 -5.03
CA VAL A 93 5.38 -10.21 -3.97
C VAL A 93 5.85 -9.24 -2.87
N SER A 94 6.10 -7.98 -3.21
CA SER A 94 6.42 -6.93 -2.23
C SER A 94 5.24 -6.66 -1.29
N ILE A 95 4.01 -6.62 -1.83
CA ILE A 95 2.79 -6.46 -1.02
C ILE A 95 2.57 -7.69 -0.14
N ILE A 96 2.71 -8.90 -0.70
CA ILE A 96 2.55 -10.14 0.08
C ILE A 96 3.54 -10.18 1.23
N LYS A 97 4.82 -9.84 1.00
CA LYS A 97 5.82 -9.81 2.05
C LYS A 97 5.46 -8.78 3.15
N ALA A 98 4.98 -7.60 2.78
CA ALA A 98 4.53 -6.61 3.76
C ALA A 98 3.36 -7.13 4.60
N ILE A 99 2.38 -7.82 3.99
CA ILE A 99 1.26 -8.46 4.69
C ILE A 99 1.78 -9.54 5.65
N GLU A 100 2.68 -10.43 5.18
CA GLU A 100 3.26 -11.48 6.02
C GLU A 100 3.94 -10.93 7.27
N LEU A 101 4.78 -9.90 7.11
CA LEU A 101 5.48 -9.25 8.23
C LEU A 101 4.49 -8.60 9.22
N ALA A 102 3.44 -7.96 8.73
CA ALA A 102 2.41 -7.37 9.57
C ALA A 102 1.59 -8.43 10.32
N MET A 103 1.20 -9.51 9.63
CA MET A 103 0.45 -10.62 10.26
C MET A 103 1.30 -11.39 11.27
N ALA A 104 2.61 -11.45 11.09
CA ALA A 104 3.55 -12.02 12.06
C ALA A 104 3.84 -11.09 13.25
N GLY A 105 3.40 -9.82 13.20
CA GLY A 105 3.70 -8.82 14.25
C GLY A 105 5.15 -8.32 14.21
N GLU A 106 5.85 -8.53 13.08
CA GLU A 106 7.22 -8.04 12.91
C GLU A 106 7.27 -6.55 12.54
N VAL A 107 6.15 -6.01 12.03
CA VAL A 107 5.95 -4.58 11.74
C VAL A 107 4.58 -4.13 12.24
N ASP A 108 4.48 -2.85 12.65
CA ASP A 108 3.26 -2.28 13.23
C ASP A 108 2.24 -1.87 12.16
N GLY A 109 2.67 -1.70 10.92
CA GLY A 109 1.80 -1.27 9.83
C GLY A 109 2.49 -1.28 8.48
N THR A 110 1.72 -1.10 7.43
CA THR A 110 2.19 -1.11 6.05
C THR A 110 1.78 0.16 5.32
N VAL A 111 2.68 0.66 4.47
CA VAL A 111 2.43 1.80 3.56
C VAL A 111 2.75 1.33 2.15
N THR A 112 1.82 1.53 1.23
CA THR A 112 1.96 1.04 -0.13
C THR A 112 2.35 2.15 -1.11
N ALA A 113 3.33 1.86 -1.98
CA ALA A 113 3.63 2.66 -3.15
C ALA A 113 2.73 2.24 -4.33
N PRO A 114 2.56 3.08 -5.37
CA PRO A 114 1.68 2.77 -6.49
C PRO A 114 2.04 1.47 -7.20
N LEU A 115 1.02 0.73 -7.62
CA LEU A 115 1.14 -0.43 -8.50
C LEU A 115 0.55 -0.12 -9.89
N ASN A 116 0.96 -0.89 -10.90
CA ASN A 116 0.37 -0.87 -12.23
C ASN A 116 -0.54 -2.11 -12.40
N LYS A 117 -1.85 -1.88 -12.61
CA LYS A 117 -2.83 -2.97 -12.73
C LYS A 117 -2.62 -3.84 -13.97
N GLU A 118 -2.18 -3.24 -15.08
CA GLU A 118 -1.89 -3.97 -16.31
C GLU A 118 -0.68 -4.88 -16.10
N ALA A 119 0.41 -4.37 -15.52
CA ALA A 119 1.59 -5.18 -15.18
C ALA A 119 1.23 -6.33 -14.23
N LEU A 120 0.38 -6.05 -13.21
CA LEU A 120 -0.12 -7.04 -12.26
C LEU A 120 -0.88 -8.16 -12.98
N ASN A 121 -1.80 -7.81 -13.88
CA ASN A 121 -2.57 -8.75 -14.67
C ASN A 121 -1.71 -9.57 -15.64
N LEU A 122 -0.74 -8.94 -16.31
CA LEU A 122 0.23 -9.62 -17.19
C LEU A 122 1.10 -10.62 -16.42
N ALA A 123 1.34 -10.38 -15.13
CA ALA A 123 2.03 -11.31 -14.23
C ALA A 123 1.13 -12.46 -13.74
N GLY A 124 -0.16 -12.48 -14.11
CA GLY A 124 -1.12 -13.51 -13.70
C GLY A 124 -1.81 -13.23 -12.36
N HIS A 125 -1.64 -12.05 -11.78
CA HIS A 125 -2.27 -11.66 -10.52
C HIS A 125 -3.51 -10.80 -10.78
N HIS A 126 -4.69 -11.40 -10.71
CA HIS A 126 -5.97 -10.76 -11.07
C HIS A 126 -6.64 -10.14 -9.84
N PHE A 127 -6.18 -8.95 -9.44
CA PHE A 127 -6.76 -8.15 -8.37
C PHE A 127 -7.04 -6.72 -8.86
N ASP A 128 -8.09 -6.11 -8.35
CA ASP A 128 -8.47 -4.74 -8.69
C ASP A 128 -7.52 -3.68 -8.09
N GLY A 129 -6.78 -4.04 -7.03
CA GLY A 129 -5.81 -3.18 -6.38
C GLY A 129 -5.36 -3.69 -5.02
N HIS A 130 -4.70 -2.82 -4.25
CA HIS A 130 -4.18 -3.14 -2.92
C HIS A 130 -5.26 -3.65 -1.97
N THR A 131 -6.43 -3.00 -1.95
CA THR A 131 -7.52 -3.33 -1.02
C THR A 131 -7.94 -4.80 -1.13
N GLU A 132 -8.10 -5.30 -2.35
CA GLU A 132 -8.51 -6.68 -2.62
C GLU A 132 -7.38 -7.66 -2.29
N ILE A 133 -6.12 -7.31 -2.57
CA ILE A 133 -4.95 -8.12 -2.20
C ILE A 133 -4.90 -8.25 -0.67
N TYR A 134 -4.97 -7.13 0.06
CA TYR A 134 -4.95 -7.14 1.52
C TYR A 134 -6.10 -7.96 2.08
N ALA A 135 -7.33 -7.72 1.63
CA ALA A 135 -8.50 -8.46 2.10
C ALA A 135 -8.37 -9.97 1.87
N HIS A 136 -7.86 -10.37 0.72
CA HIS A 136 -7.66 -11.78 0.37
C HIS A 136 -6.62 -12.46 1.28
N PHE A 137 -5.43 -11.87 1.41
CA PHE A 137 -4.32 -12.49 2.13
C PHE A 137 -4.38 -12.36 3.65
N THR A 138 -5.18 -11.42 4.18
CA THR A 138 -5.50 -11.35 5.62
C THR A 138 -6.76 -12.12 6.00
N GLY A 139 -7.51 -12.67 5.03
CA GLY A 139 -8.79 -13.32 5.27
C GLY A 139 -9.88 -12.37 5.75
N THR A 140 -9.71 -11.06 5.56
CA THR A 140 -10.63 -10.02 6.01
C THR A 140 -11.89 -10.01 5.13
N LYS A 141 -13.05 -10.23 5.74
CA LYS A 141 -14.36 -10.28 5.03
C LYS A 141 -15.05 -8.92 5.00
N LYS A 142 -14.88 -8.10 6.04
CA LYS A 142 -15.51 -6.79 6.19
C LYS A 142 -14.46 -5.71 6.02
N TYR A 143 -14.50 -5.00 4.92
CA TYR A 143 -13.59 -3.88 4.64
C TYR A 143 -14.28 -2.82 3.78
N ALA A 144 -13.75 -1.62 3.80
CA ALA A 144 -14.22 -0.52 2.96
C ALA A 144 -13.11 0.50 2.73
N MET A 145 -13.21 1.25 1.63
CA MET A 145 -12.32 2.37 1.35
C MET A 145 -12.70 3.56 2.22
N LEU A 146 -11.76 4.03 3.03
CA LEU A 146 -11.87 5.25 3.83
C LEU A 146 -10.91 6.31 3.28
N LEU A 147 -11.45 7.45 2.90
CA LEU A 147 -10.68 8.65 2.62
C LEU A 147 -10.76 9.54 3.87
N ALA A 148 -9.62 9.87 4.44
CA ALA A 148 -9.53 10.62 5.68
C ALA A 148 -8.66 11.86 5.53
N ASP A 149 -9.20 12.99 5.97
CA ASP A 149 -8.51 14.26 6.15
C ASP A 149 -8.77 14.78 7.55
N GLU A 150 -8.12 15.86 7.94
CA GLU A 150 -8.26 16.47 9.25
C GLU A 150 -9.73 16.82 9.59
N PHE A 151 -10.46 17.35 8.61
CA PHE A 151 -11.82 17.86 8.81
C PHE A 151 -12.92 16.92 8.34
N LEU A 152 -12.64 16.06 7.38
CA LEU A 152 -13.64 15.18 6.75
C LEU A 152 -13.10 13.76 6.55
N ARG A 153 -13.93 12.78 6.91
CA ARG A 153 -13.66 11.36 6.66
C ARG A 153 -14.84 10.80 5.90
N VAL A 154 -14.54 10.14 4.77
CA VAL A 154 -15.57 9.58 3.89
C VAL A 154 -15.30 8.12 3.68
N ILE A 155 -16.27 7.26 3.98
CA ILE A 155 -16.21 5.84 3.73
C ILE A 155 -17.23 5.46 2.64
N HIS A 156 -16.86 4.52 1.78
CA HIS A 156 -17.67 4.16 0.64
C HIS A 156 -18.43 2.86 0.87
N VAL A 157 -19.71 2.86 0.48
CA VAL A 157 -20.55 1.63 0.44
C VAL A 157 -20.06 0.69 -0.67
N SER A 158 -19.63 1.26 -1.79
CA SER A 158 -19.05 0.54 -2.92
C SER A 158 -18.00 1.42 -3.65
N THR A 159 -17.05 0.80 -4.35
CA THR A 159 -15.99 1.44 -5.12
C THR A 159 -15.82 0.71 -6.45
N HIS A 160 -15.32 1.43 -7.47
CA HIS A 160 -14.91 0.87 -8.78
C HIS A 160 -15.99 0.05 -9.51
N VAL A 161 -17.26 0.47 -9.41
CA VAL A 161 -18.40 -0.19 -10.06
C VAL A 161 -19.16 0.79 -10.96
N SER A 162 -19.92 0.26 -11.92
CA SER A 162 -20.82 1.08 -12.71
C SER A 162 -21.92 1.71 -11.83
N LEU A 163 -22.48 2.84 -12.28
CA LEU A 163 -23.59 3.50 -11.57
C LEU A 163 -24.76 2.53 -11.31
N ARG A 164 -25.12 1.68 -12.28
CA ARG A 164 -26.17 0.69 -12.13
C ARG A 164 -25.85 -0.30 -11.01
N GLU A 165 -24.66 -0.83 -11.00
CA GLU A 165 -24.19 -1.76 -9.97
C GLU A 165 -24.08 -1.09 -8.59
N ALA A 166 -23.66 0.19 -8.55
CA ALA A 166 -23.65 0.96 -7.31
C ALA A 166 -25.03 1.01 -6.64
N CYS A 167 -26.10 1.22 -7.44
CA CYS A 167 -27.48 1.18 -6.95
C CYS A 167 -27.83 -0.19 -6.35
N ASP A 168 -27.40 -1.27 -7.01
CA ASP A 168 -27.65 -2.63 -6.55
C ASP A 168 -26.88 -2.98 -5.27
N ARG A 169 -25.74 -2.32 -5.03
CA ARG A 169 -24.91 -2.50 -3.83
C ARG A 169 -25.39 -1.71 -2.61
N VAL A 170 -26.30 -0.75 -2.78
CA VAL A 170 -26.92 -0.02 -1.67
C VAL A 170 -27.94 -0.93 -0.97
N LYS A 171 -27.45 -1.71 -0.01
CA LYS A 171 -28.24 -2.63 0.81
C LYS A 171 -28.14 -2.25 2.28
N LYS A 172 -29.22 -2.39 3.04
CA LYS A 172 -29.28 -2.08 4.47
C LYS A 172 -28.11 -2.72 5.25
N ALA A 173 -27.86 -4.00 5.01
CA ALA A 173 -26.77 -4.73 5.68
C ALA A 173 -25.40 -4.11 5.40
N ARG A 174 -25.11 -3.73 4.13
CA ARG A 174 -23.84 -3.11 3.76
C ARG A 174 -23.69 -1.69 4.33
N ILE A 175 -24.77 -0.91 4.36
CA ILE A 175 -24.76 0.42 4.98
C ILE A 175 -24.43 0.31 6.47
N ILE A 176 -25.06 -0.62 7.20
CA ILE A 176 -24.78 -0.86 8.61
C ILE A 176 -23.30 -1.27 8.81
N GLU A 177 -22.83 -2.26 8.04
CA GLU A 177 -21.44 -2.73 8.09
C GLU A 177 -20.43 -1.57 7.88
N VAL A 178 -20.65 -0.74 6.86
CA VAL A 178 -19.78 0.40 6.56
C VAL A 178 -19.85 1.47 7.66
N THR A 179 -21.03 1.65 8.27
CA THR A 179 -21.20 2.56 9.40
C THR A 179 -20.46 2.06 10.65
N GLU A 180 -20.48 0.76 10.91
CA GLU A 180 -19.68 0.15 11.98
C GLU A 180 -18.18 0.34 11.72
N LEU A 181 -17.71 0.06 10.49
CA LEU A 181 -16.30 0.22 10.10
C LEU A 181 -15.78 1.66 10.28
N ILE A 182 -16.58 2.68 9.89
CA ILE A 182 -16.13 4.07 10.08
C ILE A 182 -16.18 4.47 11.57
N SER A 183 -17.13 3.97 12.34
CA SER A 183 -17.19 4.19 13.79
C SER A 183 -15.95 3.63 14.47
N ASP A 184 -15.55 2.41 14.15
CA ASP A 184 -14.37 1.77 14.68
C ASP A 184 -13.08 2.50 14.28
N ALA A 185 -12.98 2.92 12.99
CA ALA A 185 -11.85 3.71 12.52
C ALA A 185 -11.76 5.06 13.25
N CYS A 186 -12.89 5.75 13.48
CA CYS A 186 -12.90 7.00 14.23
C CYS A 186 -12.44 6.80 15.68
N ASN A 187 -12.85 5.70 16.33
CA ASN A 187 -12.39 5.37 17.67
C ASN A 187 -10.86 5.16 17.71
N GLN A 188 -10.29 4.49 16.71
CA GLN A 188 -8.83 4.31 16.57
C GLN A 188 -8.11 5.65 16.36
N PHE A 189 -8.74 6.62 15.69
CA PHE A 189 -8.25 8.00 15.57
C PHE A 189 -8.44 8.84 16.82
N GLY A 190 -8.98 8.28 17.92
CA GLY A 190 -9.21 8.98 19.19
C GLY A 190 -10.52 9.77 19.24
N ILE A 191 -11.40 9.65 18.23
CA ILE A 191 -12.71 10.31 18.16
C ILE A 191 -13.74 9.39 18.82
N LYS A 192 -14.06 9.65 20.10
CA LYS A 192 -14.90 8.76 20.92
C LYS A 192 -16.39 8.76 20.57
N GLU A 193 -16.90 9.87 20.03
CA GLU A 193 -18.30 10.03 19.66
C GLU A 193 -18.43 10.62 18.25
N PRO A 194 -18.14 9.80 17.21
CA PRO A 194 -18.15 10.29 15.83
C PRO A 194 -19.59 10.65 15.39
N ARG A 195 -19.76 11.83 14.80
CA ARG A 195 -20.99 12.22 14.14
C ARG A 195 -20.99 11.70 12.71
N ILE A 196 -21.75 10.64 12.46
CA ILE A 196 -21.78 9.96 11.16
C ILE A 196 -23.02 10.41 10.39
N GLY A 197 -22.82 11.06 9.26
CA GLY A 197 -23.87 11.40 8.30
C GLY A 197 -23.89 10.37 7.17
N ILE A 198 -25.07 9.98 6.73
CA ILE A 198 -25.26 9.07 5.58
C ILE A 198 -25.87 9.87 4.44
N ALA A 199 -25.15 9.95 3.31
CA ALA A 199 -25.67 10.62 2.11
C ALA A 199 -26.79 9.79 1.46
N GLY A 200 -27.86 10.43 1.05
CA GLY A 200 -28.90 9.79 0.24
C GLY A 200 -28.39 9.46 -1.16
N LEU A 201 -28.81 8.32 -1.70
CA LEU A 201 -28.53 7.96 -3.10
C LEU A 201 -29.33 8.86 -4.06
N ASN A 202 -30.54 9.19 -3.68
CA ASN A 202 -31.48 10.03 -4.44
C ASN A 202 -31.96 11.22 -3.59
N PRO A 203 -32.49 12.28 -4.24
CA PRO A 203 -33.13 13.40 -3.53
C PRO A 203 -34.37 12.96 -2.75
N HIS A 204 -35.08 11.95 -3.26
CA HIS A 204 -36.31 11.40 -2.68
C HIS A 204 -36.35 9.87 -2.84
#